data_13edf9754ebf7e2293124867380f5c55
#
_entry.id   13edf9754ebf7e2293124867380f5c55
#
_cell.length_a   1.000
_cell.length_b   1.000
_cell.length_c   1.000
_cell.angle_alpha   90.00
_cell.angle_beta   90.00
_cell.angle_gamma   90.00
#
_symmetry.space_group_name_H-M   'P 1'
#
loop_
_entity.id
_entity.type
_entity.pdbx_description
1 polymer ?
#
loop_
_entity_poly.entity_id
_entity_poly.type
_entity_poly.pdbx_seq_one_letter_code
_entity_poly.pdbx_strand_id
1 'polypeptide(L)'
;VLSIGASATGVFKSASDAFAGVFGPTADTEIIDQIGRPIGASDTAGGVTVTADAILFDGYNYLISYTLEKEDGSAFDCTKNPDTGLLNVYWNRADSNIGLNAQGAIGSSYFYDENPNDNAIQYVETMSYTDAVTTGGTAKIMLGDLTAVTDNGAETKTIADGTWHLKFKLEADNSAVELPAGQSIQVGGKTATINKVLLSPIGYNFVYTVDGKAPFENAESGQEPASHRDTWDAFSAKLLINKKDGTVIDVPGNGSSMDPHDGKTVCTRQGTFDTILPLDEVASVTIGDTTIPVK
;
A
#
# COMPACT_ATOMS: atom_id res chain seq x y z
N VAL A 1 -21.24 -19.03 -19.91
CA VAL A 1 -21.01 -18.23 -21.12
C VAL A 1 -19.92 -17.24 -20.72
N LEU A 2 -18.69 -17.48 -21.17
CA LEU A 2 -17.60 -16.54 -21.05
C LEU A 2 -17.93 -15.39 -22.02
N SER A 3 -18.36 -14.26 -21.48
CA SER A 3 -18.30 -13.00 -22.22
C SER A 3 -16.84 -12.55 -22.23
N ILE A 4 -16.14 -12.87 -23.30
CA ILE A 4 -14.93 -12.15 -23.67
C ILE A 4 -15.43 -10.79 -24.11
N GLY A 5 -15.50 -9.83 -23.19
CA GLY A 5 -15.77 -8.45 -23.43
C GLY A 5 -14.68 -7.87 -24.31
N ALA A 6 -15.09 -7.08 -25.25
CA ALA A 6 -14.31 -6.50 -26.31
C ALA A 6 -13.04 -5.80 -25.78
N SER A 7 -11.96 -6.08 -26.46
CA SER A 7 -10.68 -5.43 -26.38
C SER A 7 -10.78 -3.91 -26.25
N ALA A 8 -10.53 -3.39 -25.08
CA ALA A 8 -9.88 -2.11 -25.01
C ALA A 8 -8.56 -2.24 -25.77
N THR A 9 -8.30 -1.36 -26.71
CA THR A 9 -7.04 -1.28 -27.48
C THR A 9 -5.90 -0.73 -26.60
N GLY A 10 -5.84 -1.17 -25.36
CA GLY A 10 -4.73 -0.94 -24.46
C GLY A 10 -3.66 -1.98 -24.76
N VAL A 11 -2.58 -1.55 -25.37
CA VAL A 11 -1.31 -2.25 -25.38
C VAL A 11 -1.09 -2.77 -23.96
N PHE A 12 -0.83 -4.08 -23.79
CA PHE A 12 -0.40 -4.62 -22.51
C PHE A 12 0.79 -3.81 -22.02
N LYS A 13 0.53 -2.92 -21.08
CA LYS A 13 1.58 -2.15 -20.44
C LYS A 13 2.43 -3.13 -19.65
N SER A 14 3.74 -2.96 -19.65
CA SER A 14 4.60 -3.61 -18.65
C SER A 14 4.17 -3.16 -17.24
N ALA A 15 4.60 -3.84 -16.20
CA ALA A 15 4.35 -3.36 -14.85
C ALA A 15 5.00 -1.98 -14.64
N SER A 16 6.20 -1.76 -15.17
CA SER A 16 6.88 -0.46 -15.10
C SER A 16 6.11 0.67 -15.79
N ASP A 17 5.47 0.42 -16.94
CA ASP A 17 4.60 1.41 -17.59
C ASP A 17 3.40 1.76 -16.72
N ALA A 18 2.74 0.75 -16.13
CA ALA A 18 1.56 0.93 -15.28
C ALA A 18 1.86 1.69 -13.97
N PHE A 19 3.10 1.65 -13.49
CA PHE A 19 3.53 2.33 -12.26
C PHE A 19 4.40 3.58 -12.51
N ALA A 20 4.56 4.01 -13.75
CA ALA A 20 5.38 5.18 -14.10
C ALA A 20 4.91 6.46 -13.39
N GLY A 21 3.59 6.69 -13.33
CA GLY A 21 3.00 7.82 -12.62
C GLY A 21 3.08 7.71 -11.09
N VAL A 22 3.26 6.50 -10.56
CA VAL A 22 3.38 6.25 -9.11
C VAL A 22 4.79 6.53 -8.60
N PHE A 23 5.80 5.94 -9.25
CA PHE A 23 7.19 6.02 -8.79
C PHE A 23 8.03 7.07 -9.54
N GLY A 24 7.46 7.66 -10.59
CA GLY A 24 8.12 8.68 -11.40
C GLY A 24 9.18 8.12 -12.37
N PRO A 25 9.77 9.02 -13.18
CA PRO A 25 10.61 8.64 -14.32
C PRO A 25 12.01 8.12 -13.93
N THR A 26 12.40 8.24 -12.67
CA THR A 26 13.70 7.77 -12.16
C THR A 26 13.60 6.41 -11.45
N ALA A 27 12.41 5.80 -11.43
CA ALA A 27 12.20 4.50 -10.82
C ALA A 27 12.96 3.40 -11.56
N ASP A 28 13.41 2.40 -10.81
CA ASP A 28 14.08 1.23 -11.39
C ASP A 28 13.04 0.31 -12.06
N THR A 29 12.91 0.48 -13.38
CA THR A 29 11.95 -0.27 -14.20
C THR A 29 12.26 -1.76 -14.26
N GLU A 30 13.54 -2.16 -14.14
CA GLU A 30 13.95 -3.57 -14.14
C GLU A 30 13.42 -4.27 -12.88
N ILE A 31 13.59 -3.64 -11.72
CA ILE A 31 13.04 -4.16 -10.46
C ILE A 31 11.51 -4.23 -10.53
N ILE A 32 10.85 -3.17 -11.01
CA ILE A 32 9.39 -3.15 -11.13
C ILE A 32 8.91 -4.30 -12.02
N ASP A 33 9.52 -4.54 -13.17
CA ASP A 33 9.11 -5.61 -14.08
C ASP A 33 9.47 -7.01 -13.55
N GLN A 34 10.48 -7.12 -12.70
CA GLN A 34 10.84 -8.37 -12.04
C GLN A 34 9.78 -8.80 -10.99
N ILE A 35 9.33 -7.88 -10.13
CA ILE A 35 8.38 -8.15 -9.05
C ILE A 35 6.92 -7.90 -9.45
N GLY A 36 6.70 -7.21 -10.55
CA GLY A 36 5.40 -6.83 -11.07
C GLY A 36 4.83 -7.83 -12.07
N ARG A 37 3.50 -7.83 -12.18
CA ARG A 37 2.78 -8.62 -13.19
C ARG A 37 1.68 -7.76 -13.81
N PRO A 38 1.63 -7.64 -15.14
CA PRO A 38 0.46 -7.08 -15.83
C PRO A 38 -0.80 -7.89 -15.54
N ILE A 39 -1.93 -7.23 -15.40
CA ILE A 39 -3.23 -7.85 -15.10
C ILE A 39 -4.16 -7.78 -16.30
N GLY A 40 -4.54 -6.58 -16.73
CA GLY A 40 -5.44 -6.33 -17.85
C GLY A 40 -6.90 -6.74 -17.62
N ALA A 41 -7.30 -7.04 -16.38
CA ALA A 41 -8.69 -7.36 -16.07
C ALA A 41 -9.52 -6.07 -16.02
N SER A 42 -10.66 -6.04 -16.73
CA SER A 42 -11.50 -4.85 -16.81
C SER A 42 -12.98 -5.17 -16.63
N ASP A 43 -13.74 -4.18 -16.18
CA ASP A 43 -15.20 -4.20 -16.13
C ASP A 43 -15.74 -2.78 -16.40
N THR A 44 -16.96 -2.70 -16.96
CA THR A 44 -17.59 -1.43 -17.34
C THR A 44 -18.94 -1.31 -16.67
N ALA A 45 -19.13 -0.20 -15.98
CA ALA A 45 -20.40 0.18 -15.36
C ALA A 45 -20.51 1.71 -15.30
N GLY A 46 -21.73 2.26 -15.30
CA GLY A 46 -21.96 3.70 -15.17
C GLY A 46 -21.26 4.57 -16.21
N GLY A 47 -20.95 4.04 -17.40
CA GLY A 47 -20.21 4.76 -18.45
C GLY A 47 -18.71 4.90 -18.20
N VAL A 48 -18.17 4.14 -17.25
CA VAL A 48 -16.73 4.12 -16.95
C VAL A 48 -16.23 2.68 -17.04
N THR A 49 -15.14 2.48 -17.75
CA THR A 49 -14.37 1.23 -17.74
C THR A 49 -13.26 1.35 -16.72
N VAL A 50 -13.21 0.39 -15.79
CA VAL A 50 -12.11 0.23 -14.82
C VAL A 50 -11.26 -0.95 -15.25
N THR A 51 -9.97 -0.72 -15.43
CA THR A 51 -8.98 -1.74 -15.76
C THR A 51 -7.96 -1.84 -14.64
N ALA A 52 -7.76 -3.01 -14.06
CA ALA A 52 -6.59 -3.29 -13.24
C ALA A 52 -5.40 -3.50 -14.18
N ASP A 53 -4.44 -2.58 -14.15
CA ASP A 53 -3.33 -2.55 -15.12
C ASP A 53 -2.23 -3.55 -14.74
N ALA A 54 -1.73 -3.44 -13.52
CA ALA A 54 -0.65 -4.28 -13.00
C ALA A 54 -0.69 -4.38 -11.48
N ILE A 55 -0.03 -5.38 -10.94
CA ILE A 55 0.22 -5.55 -9.51
C ILE A 55 1.72 -5.67 -9.25
N LEU A 56 2.23 -4.98 -8.24
CA LEU A 56 3.49 -5.31 -7.57
C LEU A 56 3.18 -6.08 -6.31
N PHE A 57 3.97 -7.11 -6.03
CA PHE A 57 3.75 -7.99 -4.89
C PHE A 57 5.06 -8.55 -4.36
N ASP A 58 5.24 -8.58 -3.03
CA ASP A 58 6.46 -9.05 -2.39
C ASP A 58 6.26 -10.21 -1.40
N GLY A 59 5.03 -10.70 -1.28
CA GLY A 59 4.66 -11.73 -0.30
C GLY A 59 3.95 -11.17 0.94
N TYR A 60 4.06 -9.89 1.23
CA TYR A 60 3.44 -9.20 2.38
C TYR A 60 2.76 -7.90 1.99
N ASN A 61 3.25 -7.26 0.94
CA ASN A 61 2.71 -6.01 0.44
C ASN A 61 2.24 -6.18 -0.99
N TYR A 62 1.22 -5.44 -1.38
CA TYR A 62 0.90 -5.25 -2.78
C TYR A 62 0.55 -3.79 -3.09
N LEU A 63 0.80 -3.44 -4.34
CA LEU A 63 0.28 -2.25 -4.98
C LEU A 63 -0.44 -2.68 -6.26
N ILE A 64 -1.65 -2.19 -6.48
CA ILE A 64 -2.37 -2.39 -7.75
C ILE A 64 -2.61 -1.01 -8.36
N SER A 65 -2.23 -0.87 -9.63
CA SER A 65 -2.54 0.28 -10.45
C SER A 65 -3.78 -0.01 -11.29
N TYR A 66 -4.68 0.98 -11.37
CA TYR A 66 -5.88 0.92 -12.18
C TYR A 66 -5.99 2.16 -13.07
N THR A 67 -6.49 1.98 -14.29
CA THR A 67 -6.95 3.04 -15.17
C THR A 67 -8.47 3.05 -15.21
N LEU A 68 -9.07 4.22 -14.99
CA LEU A 68 -10.49 4.48 -15.16
C LEU A 68 -10.67 5.32 -16.40
N GLU A 69 -11.49 4.89 -17.35
CA GLU A 69 -11.70 5.58 -18.62
C GLU A 69 -13.19 5.79 -18.89
N LYS A 70 -13.59 7.02 -19.21
CA LYS A 70 -14.97 7.32 -19.60
C LYS A 70 -15.23 6.89 -21.05
N GLU A 71 -16.33 6.15 -21.26
CA GLU A 71 -16.74 5.64 -22.56
C GLU A 71 -17.14 6.75 -23.53
N ASP A 72 -17.62 7.89 -23.04
CA ASP A 72 -18.06 9.04 -23.86
C ASP A 72 -16.91 9.95 -24.31
N GLY A 73 -15.68 9.64 -23.89
CA GLY A 73 -14.47 10.39 -24.25
C GLY A 73 -14.33 11.74 -23.53
N SER A 74 -15.23 12.09 -22.60
CA SER A 74 -15.12 13.32 -21.81
C SER A 74 -14.14 13.18 -20.66
N ALA A 75 -13.47 14.25 -20.27
CA ALA A 75 -12.61 14.27 -19.09
C ALA A 75 -13.42 14.08 -17.80
N PHE A 76 -12.75 13.61 -16.73
CA PHE A 76 -13.34 13.54 -15.41
C PHE A 76 -13.45 14.95 -14.80
N ASP A 77 -14.64 15.29 -14.29
CA ASP A 77 -14.90 16.54 -13.57
C ASP A 77 -14.56 16.35 -12.08
N CYS A 78 -13.27 16.47 -11.78
CA CYS A 78 -12.71 16.26 -10.44
C CYS A 78 -11.81 17.42 -10.03
N THR A 79 -11.80 17.74 -8.73
CA THR A 79 -10.86 18.72 -8.16
C THR A 79 -9.59 18.01 -7.68
N LYS A 80 -8.46 18.75 -7.69
CA LYS A 80 -7.20 18.29 -7.09
C LYS A 80 -7.04 18.91 -5.71
N ASN A 81 -6.54 18.14 -4.77
CA ASN A 81 -6.06 18.65 -3.50
C ASN A 81 -4.81 19.53 -3.77
N PRO A 82 -4.80 20.81 -3.36
CA PRO A 82 -3.70 21.72 -3.68
C PRO A 82 -2.37 21.34 -3.01
N ASP A 83 -2.43 20.64 -1.87
CA ASP A 83 -1.24 20.29 -1.10
C ASP A 83 -0.56 19.02 -1.62
N THR A 84 -1.35 18.06 -2.11
CA THR A 84 -0.85 16.74 -2.55
C THR A 84 -0.86 16.56 -4.07
N GLY A 85 -1.65 17.34 -4.79
CA GLY A 85 -1.89 17.15 -6.23
C GLY A 85 -2.80 15.97 -6.58
N LEU A 86 -3.22 15.18 -5.59
CA LEU A 86 -4.11 14.04 -5.77
C LEU A 86 -5.55 14.49 -6.06
N LEU A 87 -6.32 13.65 -6.73
CA LEU A 87 -7.72 13.92 -6.98
C LEU A 87 -8.57 13.73 -5.72
N ASN A 88 -9.52 14.61 -5.51
CA ASN A 88 -10.51 14.49 -4.43
C ASN A 88 -11.65 13.54 -4.86
N VAL A 89 -11.31 12.27 -5.03
CA VAL A 89 -12.21 11.20 -5.51
C VAL A 89 -12.09 10.00 -4.60
N TYR A 90 -13.17 9.27 -4.42
CA TYR A 90 -13.19 8.04 -3.65
C TYR A 90 -14.26 7.06 -4.15
N TRP A 91 -14.08 5.78 -3.82
CA TRP A 91 -15.09 4.76 -3.98
C TRP A 91 -16.01 4.72 -2.75
N ASN A 92 -17.33 4.74 -2.93
CA ASN A 92 -18.26 4.56 -1.82
C ASN A 92 -18.14 3.16 -1.22
N ARG A 93 -17.74 2.19 -2.03
CA ARG A 93 -17.46 0.82 -1.62
C ARG A 93 -16.22 0.33 -2.34
N ALA A 94 -15.28 -0.24 -1.60
CA ALA A 94 -14.13 -0.93 -2.15
C ALA A 94 -13.88 -2.20 -1.32
N ASP A 95 -13.81 -3.34 -1.98
CA ASP A 95 -13.50 -4.62 -1.37
C ASP A 95 -12.52 -5.37 -2.27
N SER A 96 -11.32 -5.56 -1.76
CA SER A 96 -10.22 -6.21 -2.46
C SER A 96 -9.86 -7.50 -1.77
N ASN A 97 -10.44 -8.60 -2.26
CA ASN A 97 -10.12 -9.94 -1.80
C ASN A 97 -9.05 -10.55 -2.73
N ILE A 98 -7.80 -10.48 -2.31
CA ILE A 98 -6.64 -11.03 -3.05
C ILE A 98 -6.44 -12.54 -2.76
N GLY A 99 -7.43 -13.17 -2.15
CA GLY A 99 -7.52 -14.61 -2.01
C GLY A 99 -6.88 -15.18 -0.76
N LEU A 100 -6.99 -14.51 0.46
CA LEU A 100 -5.95 -14.80 1.42
C LEU A 100 -6.38 -14.85 2.85
N ASN A 101 -5.77 -15.79 3.55
CA ASN A 101 -5.85 -15.95 5.00
C ASN A 101 -4.91 -14.98 5.76
N ALA A 102 -4.43 -13.92 5.11
CA ALA A 102 -3.54 -12.96 5.75
C ALA A 102 -4.31 -12.11 6.77
N GLN A 103 -3.69 -11.86 7.90
CA GLN A 103 -4.26 -11.05 8.98
C GLN A 103 -3.46 -9.76 9.17
N GLY A 104 -4.06 -8.80 9.87
CA GLY A 104 -3.39 -7.54 10.20
C GLY A 104 -3.11 -6.67 8.99
N ALA A 105 -4.13 -6.43 8.16
CA ALA A 105 -4.01 -5.61 6.97
C ALA A 105 -4.06 -4.11 7.30
N ILE A 106 -3.18 -3.34 6.68
CA ILE A 106 -3.22 -1.88 6.61
C ILE A 106 -3.03 -1.47 5.17
N GLY A 107 -3.89 -0.59 4.68
CA GLY A 107 -3.83 -0.13 3.30
C GLY A 107 -4.18 1.34 3.15
N SER A 108 -3.87 1.86 2.00
CA SER A 108 -4.28 3.17 1.54
C SER A 108 -4.61 3.14 0.06
N SER A 109 -5.31 4.16 -0.39
CA SER A 109 -5.59 4.32 -1.81
C SER A 109 -5.71 5.78 -2.16
N TYR A 110 -5.44 6.09 -3.42
CA TYR A 110 -5.54 7.46 -3.92
C TYR A 110 -5.80 7.48 -5.43
N PHE A 111 -6.29 8.63 -5.88
CA PHE A 111 -6.51 8.90 -7.29
C PHE A 111 -5.60 10.01 -7.77
N TYR A 112 -5.07 9.87 -8.98
CA TYR A 112 -4.33 10.93 -9.65
C TYR A 112 -4.70 10.98 -11.13
N ASP A 113 -4.27 12.03 -11.79
CA ASP A 113 -4.55 12.28 -13.19
C ASP A 113 -3.22 12.57 -13.88
N GLU A 114 -2.74 11.62 -14.64
CA GLU A 114 -1.49 11.67 -15.38
C GLU A 114 -1.54 12.62 -16.57
N ASN A 115 -2.73 12.73 -17.20
CA ASN A 115 -2.94 13.60 -18.34
C ASN A 115 -4.34 14.24 -18.32
N PRO A 116 -4.50 15.45 -17.78
CA PRO A 116 -5.80 16.10 -17.63
C PRO A 116 -6.50 16.48 -18.96
N ASN A 117 -5.92 16.15 -20.09
CA ASN A 117 -6.51 16.42 -21.41
C ASN A 117 -7.14 15.19 -22.06
N ASP A 118 -7.16 14.06 -21.39
CA ASP A 118 -7.84 12.85 -21.86
C ASP A 118 -9.08 12.50 -21.02
N ASN A 119 -9.65 11.32 -21.25
CA ASN A 119 -10.84 10.81 -20.58
C ASN A 119 -10.52 9.81 -19.47
N ALA A 120 -9.27 9.76 -18.99
CA ALA A 120 -8.80 8.79 -18.04
C ALA A 120 -8.27 9.42 -16.74
N ILE A 121 -8.43 8.69 -15.62
CA ILE A 121 -7.75 8.94 -14.36
C ILE A 121 -7.19 7.63 -13.82
N GLN A 122 -6.22 7.72 -12.93
CA GLN A 122 -5.58 6.57 -12.32
C GLN A 122 -6.00 6.42 -10.86
N TYR A 123 -6.09 5.17 -10.42
CA TYR A 123 -6.34 4.77 -9.04
C TYR A 123 -5.24 3.82 -8.60
N VAL A 124 -4.72 4.00 -7.40
CA VAL A 124 -3.74 3.11 -6.79
C VAL A 124 -4.28 2.60 -5.48
N GLU A 125 -4.19 1.31 -5.28
CA GLU A 125 -4.47 0.63 -4.03
C GLU A 125 -3.20 0.02 -3.48
N THR A 126 -2.90 0.27 -2.21
CA THR A 126 -1.78 -0.33 -1.50
C THR A 126 -2.26 -1.10 -0.29
N MET A 127 -1.63 -2.23 0.00
CA MET A 127 -1.93 -3.03 1.17
C MET A 127 -0.67 -3.67 1.73
N SER A 128 -0.58 -3.68 3.06
CA SER A 128 0.46 -4.39 3.81
C SER A 128 -0.17 -5.33 4.80
N TYR A 129 0.36 -6.55 4.91
CA TYR A 129 -0.11 -7.59 5.83
C TYR A 129 0.97 -7.96 6.84
N THR A 130 0.55 -8.31 8.05
CA THR A 130 1.47 -8.84 9.08
C THR A 130 1.95 -10.24 8.70
N ASP A 131 1.07 -11.05 8.12
CA ASP A 131 1.37 -12.41 7.69
C ASP A 131 1.59 -12.51 6.18
N ALA A 132 2.34 -13.53 5.78
CA ALA A 132 2.58 -13.78 4.37
C ALA A 132 1.27 -14.10 3.63
N VAL A 133 1.12 -13.47 2.50
CA VAL A 133 0.00 -13.63 1.59
C VAL A 133 0.21 -14.87 0.72
N THR A 134 -0.74 -15.81 0.71
CA THR A 134 -0.66 -16.99 -0.13
C THR A 134 -1.00 -16.65 -1.58
N THR A 135 -0.12 -16.99 -2.51
CA THR A 135 -0.32 -16.81 -3.96
C THR A 135 -1.00 -18.03 -4.62
N GLY A 136 -1.35 -17.90 -5.92
CA GLY A 136 -1.98 -18.98 -6.70
C GLY A 136 -3.51 -18.99 -6.65
N GLY A 137 -4.12 -18.06 -5.89
CA GLY A 137 -5.57 -17.87 -5.84
C GLY A 137 -6.10 -16.97 -6.95
N THR A 138 -7.41 -16.75 -6.93
CA THR A 138 -8.08 -15.74 -7.77
C THR A 138 -8.39 -14.53 -6.93
N ALA A 139 -7.78 -13.41 -7.27
CA ALA A 139 -8.13 -12.11 -6.72
C ALA A 139 -9.51 -11.67 -7.22
N LYS A 140 -10.27 -11.05 -6.34
CA LYS A 140 -11.61 -10.49 -6.64
C LYS A 140 -11.66 -9.09 -6.07
N ILE A 141 -11.84 -8.12 -6.95
CA ILE A 141 -11.99 -6.72 -6.58
C ILE A 141 -13.42 -6.30 -6.88
N MET A 142 -14.05 -5.62 -5.94
CA MET A 142 -15.34 -4.98 -6.11
C MET A 142 -15.20 -3.50 -5.76
N LEU A 143 -15.54 -2.65 -6.72
CA LEU A 143 -15.54 -1.19 -6.55
C LEU A 143 -16.95 -0.69 -6.81
N GLY A 144 -17.46 0.23 -6.02
CA GLY A 144 -18.85 0.71 -6.14
C GLY A 144 -18.95 2.21 -6.00
N ASP A 145 -19.69 2.83 -6.89
CA ASP A 145 -20.03 4.24 -6.97
C ASP A 145 -18.83 5.18 -6.81
N LEU A 146 -18.36 5.72 -7.92
CA LEU A 146 -17.26 6.68 -7.93
C LEU A 146 -17.78 8.07 -7.60
N THR A 147 -17.22 8.71 -6.58
CA THR A 147 -17.70 9.99 -6.04
C THR A 147 -16.56 11.00 -5.96
N ALA A 148 -16.80 12.22 -6.46
CA ALA A 148 -15.91 13.36 -6.26
C ALA A 148 -16.34 14.16 -5.03
N VAL A 149 -15.36 14.72 -4.35
CA VAL A 149 -15.54 15.72 -3.30
C VAL A 149 -15.30 17.09 -3.92
N THR A 150 -16.25 17.99 -3.74
CA THR A 150 -16.22 19.37 -4.25
C THR A 150 -16.25 20.36 -3.09
N ASP A 151 -16.02 21.63 -3.39
CA ASP A 151 -16.12 22.74 -2.44
C ASP A 151 -15.41 22.48 -1.10
N ASN A 152 -14.10 22.19 -1.17
CA ASN A 152 -13.24 21.93 0.01
C ASN A 152 -13.79 20.89 1.00
N GLY A 153 -14.51 19.89 0.51
CA GLY A 153 -15.04 18.80 1.32
C GLY A 153 -16.52 18.98 1.74
N ALA A 154 -17.14 20.11 1.39
CA ALA A 154 -18.51 20.41 1.80
C ALA A 154 -19.57 19.67 0.99
N GLU A 155 -19.29 19.35 -0.26
CA GLU A 155 -20.23 18.68 -1.16
C GLU A 155 -19.61 17.43 -1.80
N THR A 156 -20.45 16.49 -2.17
CA THR A 156 -20.08 15.28 -2.90
C THR A 156 -20.95 15.15 -4.16
N LYS A 157 -20.33 14.66 -5.25
CA LYS A 157 -20.98 14.41 -6.52
C LYS A 157 -20.63 13.00 -7.01
N THR A 158 -21.65 12.16 -7.23
CA THR A 158 -21.41 10.88 -7.90
C THR A 158 -20.95 11.14 -9.35
N ILE A 159 -19.78 10.63 -9.70
CA ILE A 159 -19.21 10.73 -11.05
C ILE A 159 -19.70 9.59 -11.92
N ALA A 160 -19.75 8.37 -11.34
CA ALA A 160 -20.26 7.18 -11.99
C ALA A 160 -20.96 6.30 -10.97
N ASP A 161 -22.22 5.95 -11.27
CA ASP A 161 -23.07 5.06 -10.46
C ASP A 161 -22.97 3.64 -11.04
N GLY A 162 -22.43 2.72 -10.26
CA GLY A 162 -22.24 1.35 -10.71
C GLY A 162 -21.43 0.49 -9.76
N THR A 163 -21.28 -0.76 -10.15
CA THR A 163 -20.41 -1.70 -9.44
C THR A 163 -19.55 -2.44 -10.45
N TRP A 164 -18.24 -2.37 -10.25
CA TRP A 164 -17.23 -3.03 -11.07
C TRP A 164 -16.71 -4.27 -10.35
N HIS A 165 -16.60 -5.37 -11.09
CA HIS A 165 -16.12 -6.66 -10.59
C HIS A 165 -14.93 -7.13 -11.41
N LEU A 166 -13.74 -7.01 -10.87
CA LEU A 166 -12.51 -7.46 -11.51
C LEU A 166 -12.07 -8.80 -10.92
N LYS A 167 -11.57 -9.68 -11.77
CA LYS A 167 -11.04 -10.99 -11.36
C LYS A 167 -9.78 -11.30 -12.14
N PHE A 168 -8.72 -11.66 -11.42
CA PHE A 168 -7.47 -12.09 -12.02
C PHE A 168 -6.77 -13.14 -11.15
N LYS A 169 -5.83 -13.86 -11.73
CA LYS A 169 -4.97 -14.77 -10.97
C LYS A 169 -3.86 -13.99 -10.30
N LEU A 170 -3.62 -14.28 -9.03
CA LEU A 170 -2.48 -13.78 -8.31
C LEU A 170 -1.31 -14.75 -8.52
N GLU A 171 -0.50 -14.47 -9.53
CA GLU A 171 0.74 -15.19 -9.84
C GLU A 171 1.89 -14.23 -9.55
N ALA A 172 2.49 -14.35 -8.38
CA ALA A 172 3.60 -13.51 -7.97
C ALA A 172 4.54 -14.27 -7.04
N ASP A 173 5.81 -13.95 -7.14
CA ASP A 173 6.86 -14.52 -6.31
C ASP A 173 7.07 -13.63 -5.07
N ASN A 174 7.45 -14.26 -3.95
CA ASN A 174 7.83 -13.52 -2.77
C ASN A 174 9.24 -12.93 -2.98
N SER A 175 9.35 -11.61 -3.00
CA SER A 175 10.61 -10.87 -3.12
C SER A 175 11.10 -10.26 -1.79
N ALA A 176 10.35 -10.45 -0.70
CA ALA A 176 10.77 -9.98 0.62
C ALA A 176 11.94 -10.80 1.16
N VAL A 177 12.93 -10.10 1.69
CA VAL A 177 14.10 -10.68 2.35
C VAL A 177 13.89 -10.62 3.86
N GLU A 178 14.04 -11.75 4.54
CA GLU A 178 14.04 -11.81 5.99
C GLU A 178 15.44 -11.51 6.54
N LEU A 179 15.52 -10.52 7.41
CA LEU A 179 16.74 -10.11 8.06
C LEU A 179 16.89 -10.80 9.43
N PRO A 180 18.13 -10.94 9.96
CA PRO A 180 18.35 -11.51 11.28
C PRO A 180 17.53 -10.82 12.36
N ALA A 181 16.92 -11.59 13.26
CA ALA A 181 16.11 -11.12 14.38
C ALA A 181 16.67 -11.65 15.72
N GLY A 182 16.06 -11.25 16.84
CA GLY A 182 16.47 -11.64 18.19
C GLY A 182 17.30 -10.59 18.93
N GLN A 183 17.62 -9.45 18.28
CA GLN A 183 18.38 -8.38 18.92
C GLN A 183 17.53 -7.65 19.94
N SER A 184 18.20 -7.20 21.03
CA SER A 184 17.60 -6.27 22.00
C SER A 184 17.78 -4.84 21.50
N ILE A 185 16.70 -4.06 21.61
CA ILE A 185 16.67 -2.63 21.24
C ILE A 185 16.08 -1.79 22.38
N GLN A 186 16.27 -0.48 22.34
CA GLN A 186 15.61 0.47 23.24
C GLN A 186 14.51 1.22 22.47
N VAL A 187 13.29 1.21 23.05
CA VAL A 187 12.12 1.89 22.51
C VAL A 187 11.44 2.68 23.62
N GLY A 188 11.42 4.02 23.51
CA GLY A 188 10.79 4.87 24.54
C GLY A 188 11.35 4.66 25.95
N GLY A 189 12.65 4.31 26.08
CA GLY A 189 13.27 4.00 27.37
C GLY A 189 12.94 2.62 27.94
N LYS A 190 12.31 1.75 27.13
CA LYS A 190 11.99 0.35 27.48
C LYS A 190 12.86 -0.60 26.66
N THR A 191 13.17 -1.75 27.24
CA THR A 191 13.81 -2.82 26.47
C THR A 191 12.79 -3.51 25.58
N ALA A 192 13.17 -3.79 24.35
CA ALA A 192 12.38 -4.56 23.41
C ALA A 192 13.25 -5.59 22.69
N THR A 193 12.63 -6.62 22.15
CA THR A 193 13.27 -7.66 21.35
C THR A 193 12.68 -7.67 19.95
N ILE A 194 13.53 -7.61 18.93
CA ILE A 194 13.11 -7.75 17.54
C ILE A 194 12.74 -9.22 17.29
N ASN A 195 11.50 -9.46 16.84
CA ASN A 195 10.99 -10.80 16.56
C ASN A 195 11.11 -11.17 15.08
N LYS A 196 10.91 -10.19 14.18
CA LYS A 196 10.89 -10.39 12.73
C LYS A 196 11.24 -9.09 12.03
N VAL A 197 11.99 -9.16 10.94
CA VAL A 197 12.26 -8.02 10.05
C VAL A 197 12.21 -8.52 8.61
N LEU A 198 11.34 -7.92 7.82
CA LEU A 198 11.24 -8.15 6.38
C LEU A 198 11.48 -6.83 5.65
N LEU A 199 12.22 -6.91 4.57
CA LEU A 199 12.48 -5.80 3.67
C LEU A 199 12.28 -6.27 2.23
N SER A 200 11.64 -5.46 1.41
CA SER A 200 11.46 -5.71 -0.01
C SER A 200 11.69 -4.44 -0.82
N PRO A 201 11.71 -4.50 -2.16
CA PRO A 201 11.78 -3.30 -2.98
C PRO A 201 10.59 -2.35 -2.83
N ILE A 202 9.43 -2.82 -2.36
CA ILE A 202 8.19 -2.04 -2.27
C ILE A 202 7.69 -1.79 -0.86
N GLY A 203 8.34 -2.39 0.16
CA GLY A 203 7.84 -2.22 1.52
C GLY A 203 8.64 -2.91 2.60
N TYR A 204 8.12 -2.84 3.80
CA TYR A 204 8.74 -3.39 5.00
C TYR A 204 7.68 -3.96 5.94
N ASN A 205 8.11 -4.89 6.78
CA ASN A 205 7.35 -5.39 7.91
C ASN A 205 8.32 -5.78 9.02
N PHE A 206 8.16 -5.23 10.22
CA PHE A 206 8.91 -5.71 11.38
C PHE A 206 8.05 -5.79 12.63
N VAL A 207 8.31 -6.83 13.42
CA VAL A 207 7.63 -7.14 14.65
C VAL A 207 8.63 -7.13 15.79
N TYR A 208 8.28 -6.51 16.89
CA TYR A 208 9.10 -6.49 18.11
C TYR A 208 8.21 -6.55 19.35
N THR A 209 8.77 -7.07 20.43
CA THR A 209 8.09 -7.17 21.72
C THR A 209 8.73 -6.25 22.73
N VAL A 210 7.98 -5.28 23.23
CA VAL A 210 8.42 -4.33 24.26
C VAL A 210 8.12 -4.89 25.65
N ASP A 211 9.09 -4.79 26.57
CA ASP A 211 8.90 -5.10 27.97
C ASP A 211 8.06 -4.01 28.64
N GLY A 212 6.82 -4.34 28.94
CA GLY A 212 5.82 -3.43 29.48
C GLY A 212 4.50 -3.49 28.73
N LYS A 213 3.41 -3.30 29.45
CA LYS A 213 2.06 -3.27 28.90
C LYS A 213 1.74 -1.85 28.44
N ALA A 214 1.34 -1.68 27.17
CA ALA A 214 0.84 -0.41 26.67
C ALA A 214 -0.50 -0.07 27.36
N PRO A 215 -0.63 1.11 27.96
CA PRO A 215 -1.84 1.52 28.69
C PRO A 215 -2.85 2.09 27.69
N PHE A 216 -3.64 1.22 27.05
CA PHE A 216 -4.77 1.66 26.26
C PHE A 216 -6.02 1.80 27.14
N GLU A 217 -6.64 2.96 27.09
CA GLU A 217 -7.97 3.19 27.61
C GLU A 217 -9.00 3.01 26.49
N ASN A 218 -10.16 2.47 26.80
CA ASN A 218 -11.25 2.40 25.82
C ASN A 218 -11.69 3.82 25.48
N ALA A 219 -11.53 4.20 24.21
CA ALA A 219 -12.07 5.45 23.70
C ALA A 219 -13.56 5.32 23.49
N GLU A 220 -14.35 6.14 24.15
CA GLU A 220 -15.75 6.33 23.78
C GLU A 220 -15.79 7.02 22.41
N SER A 221 -16.67 6.56 21.51
CA SER A 221 -16.98 7.22 20.22
C SER A 221 -15.90 7.26 19.12
N GLY A 222 -14.92 6.34 19.09
CA GLY A 222 -13.99 6.21 17.95
C GLY A 222 -12.97 7.35 17.78
N GLN A 223 -12.89 8.30 18.72
CA GLN A 223 -11.83 9.30 18.76
C GLN A 223 -10.69 8.81 19.65
N GLU A 224 -9.47 8.82 19.12
CA GLU A 224 -8.28 8.45 19.90
C GLU A 224 -7.98 9.52 20.96
N PRO A 225 -7.93 9.16 22.26
CA PRO A 225 -7.52 10.09 23.31
C PRO A 225 -6.10 10.59 23.08
N ALA A 226 -5.81 11.84 23.49
CA ALA A 226 -4.46 12.39 23.39
C ALA A 226 -3.41 11.54 24.13
N SER A 227 -3.79 10.86 25.23
CA SER A 227 -2.96 9.91 25.98
C SER A 227 -2.50 8.71 25.14
N HIS A 228 -3.24 8.33 24.11
CA HIS A 228 -2.84 7.26 23.21
C HIS A 228 -1.67 7.67 22.31
N ARG A 229 -1.58 8.93 21.91
CA ARG A 229 -0.44 9.44 21.11
C ARG A 229 0.87 9.29 21.88
N ASP A 230 0.89 9.68 23.15
CA ASP A 230 2.08 9.53 24.01
C ASP A 230 2.43 8.04 24.19
N THR A 231 1.42 7.17 24.25
CA THR A 231 1.61 5.72 24.30
C THR A 231 2.20 5.20 22.99
N TRP A 232 1.67 5.61 21.83
CA TRP A 232 2.21 5.24 20.52
C TRP A 232 3.68 5.65 20.42
N ASP A 233 4.02 6.87 20.78
CA ASP A 233 5.39 7.37 20.74
C ASP A 233 6.33 6.58 21.66
N ALA A 234 5.86 6.21 22.86
CA ALA A 234 6.65 5.45 23.83
C ALA A 234 6.88 3.97 23.45
N PHE A 235 6.10 3.42 22.54
CA PHE A 235 6.21 2.03 22.07
C PHE A 235 6.62 1.91 20.60
N SER A 236 6.81 3.02 19.89
CA SER A 236 7.09 3.04 18.46
C SER A 236 8.60 3.07 18.18
N ALA A 237 9.11 2.00 17.57
CA ALA A 237 10.48 1.97 17.08
C ALA A 237 10.58 2.65 15.72
N LYS A 238 11.60 3.49 15.50
CA LYS A 238 11.91 4.05 14.19
C LYS A 238 12.60 3.01 13.32
N LEU A 239 12.36 3.08 12.02
CA LEU A 239 13.10 2.34 11.00
C LEU A 239 13.88 3.31 10.14
N LEU A 240 15.20 3.11 10.07
CA LEU A 240 16.08 3.79 9.12
C LEU A 240 16.65 2.79 8.14
N ILE A 241 16.70 3.13 6.86
CA ILE A 241 17.39 2.36 5.83
C ILE A 241 18.68 3.05 5.49
N ASN A 242 19.79 2.37 5.70
CA ASN A 242 21.13 2.90 5.44
C ASN A 242 21.63 2.34 4.10
N LYS A 243 21.78 3.21 3.10
CA LYS A 243 22.29 2.82 1.78
C LYS A 243 23.83 2.73 1.78
N LYS A 244 24.38 1.98 0.82
CA LYS A 244 25.84 1.80 0.65
C LYS A 244 26.57 3.09 0.28
N ASP A 245 25.86 4.05 -0.31
CA ASP A 245 26.40 5.38 -0.65
C ASP A 245 26.43 6.37 0.53
N GLY A 246 25.93 5.94 1.71
CA GLY A 246 25.84 6.75 2.92
C GLY A 246 24.50 7.49 3.09
N THR A 247 23.60 7.41 2.15
CA THR A 247 22.24 7.97 2.28
C THR A 247 21.49 7.22 3.37
N VAL A 248 20.75 7.95 4.20
CA VAL A 248 19.84 7.38 5.21
C VAL A 248 18.42 7.81 4.90
N ILE A 249 17.52 6.83 4.80
CA ILE A 249 16.08 7.03 4.60
C ILE A 249 15.40 6.81 5.94
N ASP A 250 14.74 7.84 6.47
CA ASP A 250 13.84 7.72 7.63
C ASP A 250 12.47 7.27 7.11
N VAL A 251 12.09 6.02 7.45
CA VAL A 251 10.87 5.42 6.94
C VAL A 251 9.69 5.89 7.77
N PRO A 252 8.71 6.59 7.17
CA PRO A 252 7.54 7.05 7.89
C PRO A 252 6.73 5.86 8.43
N GLY A 253 6.11 6.05 9.58
CA GLY A 253 5.29 5.02 10.23
C GLY A 253 3.91 4.93 9.62
N ASN A 254 3.76 4.31 8.46
CA ASN A 254 2.49 4.25 7.75
C ASN A 254 1.49 3.27 8.33
N GLY A 255 1.96 2.20 8.99
CA GLY A 255 1.11 1.22 9.61
C GLY A 255 1.72 0.65 10.89
N SER A 256 0.95 0.66 11.97
CA SER A 256 1.40 0.09 13.23
C SER A 256 0.24 -0.50 14.02
N SER A 257 0.54 -1.56 14.76
CA SER A 257 -0.36 -2.12 15.75
C SER A 257 0.39 -2.42 17.06
N MET A 258 -0.34 -2.40 18.15
CA MET A 258 0.15 -2.76 19.48
C MET A 258 -0.84 -3.73 20.12
N ASP A 259 -0.35 -4.88 20.53
CA ASP A 259 -1.13 -5.91 21.22
C ASP A 259 -0.55 -6.16 22.62
N PRO A 260 -1.14 -5.56 23.67
CA PRO A 260 -0.70 -5.77 25.05
C PRO A 260 -1.12 -7.15 25.56
N HIS A 261 -0.15 -8.03 25.86
CA HIS A 261 -0.38 -9.36 26.36
C HIS A 261 0.66 -9.76 27.42
N ASP A 262 0.24 -10.36 28.54
CA ASP A 262 1.09 -10.92 29.61
C ASP A 262 2.20 -9.97 30.11
N GLY A 263 1.85 -8.68 30.31
CA GLY A 263 2.80 -7.69 30.83
C GLY A 263 3.80 -7.17 29.79
N LYS A 264 3.68 -7.58 28.53
CA LYS A 264 4.45 -7.12 27.37
C LYS A 264 3.53 -6.53 26.31
N THR A 265 4.10 -5.91 25.30
CA THR A 265 3.35 -5.41 24.15
C THR A 265 4.05 -5.87 22.88
N VAL A 266 3.33 -6.60 22.05
CA VAL A 266 3.77 -6.93 20.69
C VAL A 266 3.44 -5.76 19.78
N CYS A 267 4.45 -5.21 19.14
CA CYS A 267 4.33 -4.09 18.22
C CYS A 267 4.65 -4.56 16.81
N THR A 268 3.80 -4.19 15.86
CA THR A 268 4.03 -4.41 14.42
C THR A 268 4.14 -3.07 13.72
N ARG A 269 5.12 -2.94 12.84
CA ARG A 269 5.27 -1.83 11.91
C ARG A 269 5.36 -2.38 10.49
N GLN A 270 4.54 -1.86 9.60
CA GLN A 270 4.49 -2.32 8.21
C GLN A 270 4.05 -1.19 7.28
N GLY A 271 4.38 -1.31 6.01
CA GLY A 271 3.98 -0.33 5.01
C GLY A 271 4.69 -0.51 3.69
N THR A 272 4.22 0.24 2.70
CA THR A 272 4.84 0.36 1.39
C THR A 272 5.72 1.61 1.33
N PHE A 273 6.70 1.58 0.42
CA PHE A 273 7.54 2.73 0.12
C PHE A 273 6.91 3.58 -1.00
N ASP A 274 7.17 4.88 -0.94
CA ASP A 274 6.77 5.82 -2.01
C ASP A 274 7.70 5.73 -3.24
N THR A 275 8.83 5.03 -3.12
CA THR A 275 9.82 4.81 -4.19
C THR A 275 10.29 3.37 -4.17
N ILE A 276 10.70 2.85 -5.32
CA ILE A 276 11.33 1.54 -5.39
C ILE A 276 12.68 1.58 -4.67
N LEU A 277 12.91 0.59 -3.81
CA LEU A 277 14.15 0.43 -3.05
C LEU A 277 14.98 -0.72 -3.65
N PRO A 278 16.08 -0.44 -4.39
CA PRO A 278 17.01 -1.48 -4.81
C PRO A 278 17.70 -2.08 -3.59
N LEU A 279 17.41 -3.36 -3.28
CA LEU A 279 17.94 -4.00 -2.07
C LEU A 279 19.46 -4.19 -2.11
N ASP A 280 20.03 -4.31 -3.29
CA ASP A 280 21.47 -4.36 -3.50
C ASP A 280 22.21 -3.05 -3.18
N GLU A 281 21.48 -1.92 -3.11
CA GLU A 281 22.02 -0.64 -2.64
C GLU A 281 21.93 -0.47 -1.11
N VAL A 282 21.20 -1.33 -0.40
CA VAL A 282 21.03 -1.25 1.05
C VAL A 282 22.21 -1.90 1.76
N ALA A 283 22.83 -1.18 2.67
CA ALA A 283 23.89 -1.70 3.54
C ALA A 283 23.30 -2.35 4.81
N SER A 284 22.35 -1.69 5.42
CA SER A 284 21.74 -2.13 6.67
C SER A 284 20.41 -1.43 6.93
N VAL A 285 19.64 -1.96 7.87
CA VAL A 285 18.52 -1.25 8.50
C VAL A 285 18.84 -0.97 9.95
N THR A 286 18.35 0.17 10.49
CA THR A 286 18.44 0.49 11.91
C THR A 286 17.05 0.55 12.50
N ILE A 287 16.80 -0.25 13.54
CA ILE A 287 15.53 -0.28 14.27
C ILE A 287 15.82 0.13 15.72
N GLY A 288 15.23 1.23 16.15
CA GLY A 288 15.58 1.85 17.43
C GLY A 288 17.05 2.26 17.45
N ASP A 289 17.86 1.61 18.30
CA ASP A 289 19.32 1.82 18.46
C ASP A 289 20.18 0.71 17.85
N THR A 290 19.59 -0.25 17.16
CA THR A 290 20.29 -1.44 16.67
C THR A 290 20.30 -1.49 15.14
N THR A 291 21.50 -1.71 14.58
CA THR A 291 21.73 -1.83 13.13
C THR A 291 21.88 -3.29 12.71
N ILE A 292 21.12 -3.70 11.70
CA ILE A 292 21.06 -5.05 11.14
C ILE A 292 21.55 -4.99 9.69
N PRO A 293 22.62 -5.71 9.31
CA PRO A 293 23.12 -5.69 7.94
C PRO A 293 22.15 -6.40 6.98
N VAL A 294 21.99 -5.85 5.80
CA VAL A 294 21.35 -6.50 4.65
C VAL A 294 22.46 -7.18 3.85
N LYS A 295 22.31 -8.48 3.57
CA LYS A 295 23.35 -9.30 2.90
C LYS A 295 22.99 -9.52 1.43
#